data_fb88defeedb61d0a8c56e5e0b09b3877
#
_entry.id   fb88defeedb61d0a8c56e5e0b09b3877
#
_cell.length_a   1.000
_cell.length_b   1.000
_cell.length_c   1.000
_cell.angle_alpha   90.00
_cell.angle_beta   90.00
_cell.angle_gamma   90.00
#
_symmetry.space_group_name_H-M   'P 1'
#
loop_
_entity.id
_entity.type
_entity.pdbx_description
1 polymer ?
#
loop_
_entity_poly.entity_id
_entity_poly.type
_entity_poly.pdbx_seq_one_letter_code
_entity_poly.pdbx_strand_id
1 'polypeptide(L)'
;MTFCGVGELMVGEGRHRPILIFGLTPRTGTNYLWDLLCLHPACAPGREPIREDFFLECADLLDEFVGSVRSRWDPTWGVVSEQTMADLYASLGDALLDFLTVDDSRRLVTKNPSVTGIEQVFKFFPKAHVIILVRDGRAVVESCVRTFGWDADLAAHKWAAAAATALRFVDGRVADDSSVRMVCYEDLVVDPGRQMTQLLSFLGLDTADYDLSAAERLPVRGSSVFLGGKSQVHWEPVERTRDFDPLQRWTHWSAEQHRRFAWLAGRQQVALGYGLEYGVPATTPERIRQHLASAAWHSRRGVKLGEYRLRGWLGPPTKPLRRRLGLIRGS
;
A
#
# COMPACT_ATOMS: atom_id res chain seq x y z
N MET A 1 -2.90 -56.05 11.52
CA MET A 1 -2.25 -55.25 10.43
C MET A 1 -2.84 -53.86 10.50
N THR A 2 -2.12 -52.99 11.16
CA THR A 2 -2.56 -51.59 11.45
C THR A 2 -2.06 -50.73 10.29
N PHE A 3 -2.97 -50.19 9.49
CA PHE A 3 -2.63 -49.23 8.44
C PHE A 3 -2.37 -47.89 9.10
N CYS A 4 -1.12 -47.45 8.95
CA CYS A 4 -0.65 -46.13 9.29
C CYS A 4 -1.40 -45.11 8.42
N GLY A 5 -2.17 -44.22 9.04
CA GLY A 5 -2.80 -43.09 8.34
C GLY A 5 -1.75 -42.17 7.80
N VAL A 6 -1.60 -42.16 6.50
CA VAL A 6 -0.90 -41.11 5.75
C VAL A 6 -1.76 -39.86 5.87
N GLY A 7 -1.19 -38.80 6.46
CA GLY A 7 -1.88 -37.54 6.62
C GLY A 7 -2.45 -37.09 5.27
N GLU A 8 -3.74 -36.85 5.22
CA GLU A 8 -4.38 -36.10 4.15
C GLU A 8 -3.68 -34.74 4.10
N LEU A 9 -2.83 -34.56 3.11
CA LEU A 9 -2.36 -33.27 2.70
C LEU A 9 -3.60 -32.40 2.45
N MET A 10 -3.78 -31.39 3.28
CA MET A 10 -4.83 -30.39 3.17
C MET A 10 -4.61 -29.58 1.89
N VAL A 11 -4.89 -30.21 0.75
CA VAL A 11 -4.90 -29.59 -0.57
C VAL A 11 -6.13 -28.67 -0.60
N GLY A 12 -5.91 -27.37 -0.44
CA GLY A 12 -6.96 -26.36 -0.55
C GLY A 12 -6.97 -25.26 0.51
N GLU A 13 -6.40 -25.44 1.72
CA GLU A 13 -6.42 -24.36 2.73
C GLU A 13 -5.52 -23.17 2.36
N GLY A 14 -4.45 -23.37 1.63
CA GLY A 14 -3.54 -22.31 1.19
C GLY A 14 -4.21 -21.28 0.29
N ARG A 15 -5.08 -21.73 -0.63
CA ARG A 15 -5.78 -20.89 -1.61
C ARG A 15 -6.70 -19.85 -0.95
N HIS A 16 -7.34 -20.20 0.16
CA HIS A 16 -8.33 -19.36 0.83
C HIS A 16 -7.75 -18.42 1.89
N ARG A 17 -6.45 -18.39 2.08
CA ARG A 17 -5.78 -17.52 3.05
C ARG A 17 -4.69 -16.68 2.41
N PRO A 18 -5.03 -15.76 1.49
CA PRO A 18 -4.03 -14.94 0.81
C PRO A 18 -3.28 -14.05 1.80
N ILE A 19 -2.06 -13.67 1.44
CA ILE A 19 -1.25 -12.71 2.17
C ILE A 19 -1.33 -11.39 1.41
N LEU A 20 -1.98 -10.40 2.01
CA LEU A 20 -2.19 -9.07 1.43
C LEU A 20 -1.26 -8.06 2.12
N ILE A 21 -0.33 -7.49 1.37
CA ILE A 21 0.61 -6.48 1.87
C ILE A 21 0.09 -5.10 1.48
N PHE A 22 -0.07 -4.23 2.45
CA PHE A 22 -0.42 -2.82 2.26
C PHE A 22 0.74 -1.92 2.67
N GLY A 23 1.22 -1.07 1.78
CA GLY A 23 2.07 0.05 2.14
C GLY A 23 1.23 1.26 2.50
N LEU A 24 1.67 2.12 3.42
CA LEU A 24 0.95 3.38 3.70
C LEU A 24 0.80 4.21 2.42
N THR A 25 1.89 4.33 1.67
CA THR A 25 1.96 5.02 0.38
C THR A 25 3.02 4.33 -0.50
N PRO A 26 3.11 4.62 -1.80
CA PRO A 26 4.27 4.23 -2.58
C PRO A 26 5.58 4.59 -1.86
N ARG A 27 6.61 3.80 -2.06
CA ARG A 27 7.95 3.94 -1.43
C ARG A 27 8.05 3.49 0.03
N THR A 28 7.01 2.88 0.58
CA THR A 28 7.06 2.26 1.92
C THR A 28 7.95 1.00 1.95
N GLY A 29 8.16 0.31 0.81
CA GLY A 29 9.04 -0.87 0.72
C GLY A 29 8.30 -2.19 0.49
N THR A 30 7.06 -2.16 0.03
CA THR A 30 6.22 -3.35 -0.21
C THR A 30 6.86 -4.38 -1.15
N ASN A 31 7.67 -3.94 -2.13
CA ASN A 31 8.42 -4.86 -3.00
C ASN A 31 9.43 -5.70 -2.22
N TYR A 32 10.15 -5.10 -1.28
CA TYR A 32 11.14 -5.80 -0.47
C TYR A 32 10.49 -6.86 0.43
N LEU A 33 9.40 -6.50 1.11
CA LEU A 33 8.65 -7.46 1.92
C LEU A 33 8.03 -8.58 1.07
N TRP A 34 7.50 -8.23 -0.10
CA TRP A 34 6.95 -9.21 -1.04
C TRP A 34 8.00 -10.20 -1.53
N ASP A 35 9.20 -9.71 -1.89
CA ASP A 35 10.33 -10.56 -2.28
C ASP A 35 10.75 -11.48 -1.12
N LEU A 36 10.83 -10.96 0.11
CA LEU A 36 11.14 -11.76 1.30
C LEU A 36 10.12 -12.89 1.52
N LEU A 37 8.82 -12.60 1.43
CA LEU A 37 7.78 -13.62 1.60
C LEU A 37 7.81 -14.68 0.50
N CYS A 38 8.10 -14.28 -0.74
CA CYS A 38 8.19 -15.21 -1.87
C CYS A 38 9.43 -16.12 -1.85
N LEU A 39 10.37 -15.93 -0.91
CA LEU A 39 11.43 -16.92 -0.65
C LEU A 39 10.89 -18.18 0.05
N HIS A 40 9.72 -18.10 0.70
CA HIS A 40 9.12 -19.27 1.33
C HIS A 40 8.48 -20.19 0.28
N PRO A 41 8.77 -21.50 0.27
CA PRO A 41 8.26 -22.41 -0.76
C PRO A 41 6.73 -22.52 -0.80
N ALA A 42 6.05 -22.32 0.33
CA ALA A 42 4.59 -22.30 0.40
C ALA A 42 3.96 -20.96 -0.04
N CYS A 43 4.74 -19.96 -0.48
CA CYS A 43 4.28 -18.67 -0.95
C CYS A 43 4.51 -18.52 -2.46
N ALA A 44 3.57 -17.90 -3.15
CA ALA A 44 3.70 -17.60 -4.57
C ALA A 44 3.30 -16.15 -4.90
N PRO A 45 4.01 -15.51 -5.85
CA PRO A 45 3.56 -14.24 -6.41
C PRO A 45 2.24 -14.43 -7.18
N GLY A 46 1.53 -13.33 -7.39
CA GLY A 46 0.38 -13.30 -8.28
C GLY A 46 0.79 -13.36 -9.76
N ARG A 47 -0.22 -13.37 -10.61
CA ARG A 47 -0.11 -13.45 -12.09
C ARG A 47 0.73 -12.32 -12.67
N GLU A 48 1.74 -12.65 -13.44
CA GLU A 48 2.47 -11.68 -14.25
C GLU A 48 1.60 -11.15 -15.42
N PRO A 49 1.69 -9.89 -15.82
CA PRO A 49 2.63 -8.87 -15.33
C PRO A 49 2.06 -8.01 -14.17
N ILE A 50 1.04 -8.48 -13.45
CA ILE A 50 0.38 -7.74 -12.39
C ILE A 50 1.30 -7.69 -11.16
N ARG A 51 1.85 -6.51 -10.88
CA ARG A 51 2.76 -6.29 -9.76
C ARG A 51 2.05 -5.78 -8.49
N GLU A 52 0.90 -5.15 -8.68
CA GLU A 52 0.06 -4.54 -7.64
C GLU A 52 -1.39 -4.75 -8.05
N ASP A 53 -2.24 -5.25 -7.15
CA ASP A 53 -3.59 -5.67 -7.50
C ASP A 53 -4.60 -4.51 -7.58
N PHE A 54 -4.46 -3.48 -6.76
CA PHE A 54 -5.34 -2.32 -6.65
C PHE A 54 -6.85 -2.63 -6.43
N PHE A 55 -7.21 -3.88 -6.10
CA PHE A 55 -8.61 -4.29 -6.02
C PHE A 55 -9.37 -3.52 -4.95
N LEU A 56 -8.76 -3.33 -3.77
CA LEU A 56 -9.41 -2.62 -2.68
C LEU A 56 -9.49 -1.10 -2.91
N GLU A 57 -8.64 -0.54 -3.75
CA GLU A 57 -8.79 0.86 -4.16
C GLU A 57 -10.07 1.10 -4.99
N CYS A 58 -10.59 0.04 -5.62
CA CYS A 58 -11.82 0.04 -6.40
C CYS A 58 -13.01 -0.61 -5.65
N ALA A 59 -12.87 -0.92 -4.36
CA ALA A 59 -13.90 -1.61 -3.58
C ALA A 59 -15.24 -0.86 -3.55
N ASP A 60 -15.23 0.47 -3.54
CA ASP A 60 -16.45 1.29 -3.57
C ASP A 60 -17.27 1.04 -4.84
N LEU A 61 -16.63 0.76 -5.98
CA LEU A 61 -17.33 0.43 -7.23
C LEU A 61 -18.03 -0.93 -7.14
N LEU A 62 -17.42 -1.89 -6.45
CA LEU A 62 -18.04 -3.19 -6.17
C LEU A 62 -19.20 -3.04 -5.19
N ASP A 63 -19.08 -2.16 -4.21
CA ASP A 63 -20.18 -1.82 -3.29
C ASP A 63 -21.37 -1.20 -4.03
N GLU A 64 -21.12 -0.24 -4.92
CA GLU A 64 -22.17 0.34 -5.77
C GLU A 64 -22.84 -0.72 -6.64
N PHE A 65 -22.05 -1.62 -7.26
CA PHE A 65 -22.57 -2.72 -8.05
C PHE A 65 -23.47 -3.64 -7.21
N VAL A 66 -22.99 -4.12 -6.06
CA VAL A 66 -23.75 -5.01 -5.18
C VAL A 66 -25.02 -4.33 -4.65
N GLY A 67 -24.94 -3.06 -4.23
CA GLY A 67 -26.10 -2.27 -3.82
C GLY A 67 -27.13 -2.10 -4.93
N SER A 68 -26.65 -1.87 -6.16
CA SER A 68 -27.51 -1.76 -7.35
C SER A 68 -28.20 -3.08 -7.69
N VAL A 69 -27.54 -4.21 -7.56
CA VAL A 69 -28.14 -5.55 -7.74
C VAL A 69 -29.17 -5.83 -6.65
N ARG A 70 -28.79 -5.64 -5.38
CA ARG A 70 -29.67 -5.84 -4.21
C ARG A 70 -30.98 -5.06 -4.35
N SER A 71 -30.90 -3.81 -4.82
CA SER A 71 -32.08 -2.94 -4.98
C SER A 71 -33.09 -3.42 -6.04
N ARG A 72 -32.70 -4.37 -6.90
CA ARG A 72 -33.57 -4.95 -7.94
C ARG A 72 -34.21 -6.27 -7.53
N TRP A 73 -33.76 -6.86 -6.41
CA TRP A 73 -34.38 -8.07 -5.91
C TRP A 73 -35.73 -7.76 -5.28
N ASP A 74 -36.77 -8.43 -5.77
CA ASP A 74 -38.13 -8.20 -5.31
C ASP A 74 -38.32 -8.71 -3.87
N PRO A 75 -38.74 -7.86 -2.93
CA PRO A 75 -38.99 -8.29 -1.54
C PRO A 75 -40.03 -9.42 -1.43
N THR A 76 -40.89 -9.61 -2.43
CA THR A 76 -41.87 -10.69 -2.45
C THR A 76 -41.27 -12.09 -2.61
N TRP A 77 -40.01 -12.16 -3.11
CA TRP A 77 -39.26 -13.41 -3.23
C TRP A 77 -38.69 -13.89 -1.89
N GLY A 78 -38.70 -13.04 -0.88
CA GLY A 78 -38.16 -13.29 0.44
C GLY A 78 -37.15 -12.24 0.90
N VAL A 79 -36.74 -12.31 2.15
CA VAL A 79 -35.74 -11.37 2.71
C VAL A 79 -34.35 -11.91 2.44
N VAL A 80 -33.54 -11.13 1.72
CA VAL A 80 -32.12 -11.41 1.52
C VAL A 80 -31.38 -11.13 2.82
N SER A 81 -30.81 -12.18 3.43
CA SER A 81 -30.10 -12.07 4.71
C SER A 81 -28.77 -11.33 4.57
N GLU A 82 -28.29 -10.77 5.67
CA GLU A 82 -26.93 -10.18 5.70
C GLU A 82 -25.85 -11.25 5.43
N GLN A 83 -26.08 -12.53 5.81
CA GLN A 83 -25.19 -13.63 5.46
C GLN A 83 -25.13 -13.85 3.95
N THR A 84 -26.26 -13.84 3.23
CA THR A 84 -26.29 -13.93 1.77
C THR A 84 -25.49 -12.80 1.11
N MET A 85 -25.56 -11.60 1.69
CA MET A 85 -24.76 -10.47 1.20
C MET A 85 -23.28 -10.66 1.49
N ALA A 86 -22.91 -11.15 2.67
CA ALA A 86 -21.51 -11.46 3.00
C ALA A 86 -20.96 -12.56 2.08
N ASP A 87 -21.74 -13.59 1.78
CA ASP A 87 -21.35 -14.65 0.84
C ASP A 87 -21.14 -14.12 -0.59
N LEU A 88 -21.95 -13.15 -1.04
CA LEU A 88 -21.77 -12.50 -2.33
C LEU A 88 -20.45 -11.71 -2.39
N TYR A 89 -20.13 -10.93 -1.34
CA TYR A 89 -18.87 -10.20 -1.27
C TYR A 89 -17.67 -11.14 -1.23
N ALA A 90 -17.73 -12.20 -0.42
CA ALA A 90 -16.68 -13.20 -0.36
C ALA A 90 -16.48 -13.90 -1.72
N SER A 91 -17.58 -14.25 -2.42
CA SER A 91 -17.51 -14.84 -3.77
C SER A 91 -16.88 -13.93 -4.81
N LEU A 92 -17.16 -12.62 -4.74
CA LEU A 92 -16.49 -11.62 -5.59
C LEU A 92 -14.99 -11.54 -5.27
N GLY A 93 -14.65 -11.57 -3.98
CA GLY A 93 -13.26 -11.62 -3.53
C GLY A 93 -12.53 -12.87 -4.00
N ASP A 94 -13.14 -14.03 -3.87
CA ASP A 94 -12.59 -15.31 -4.33
C ASP A 94 -12.32 -15.28 -5.85
N ALA A 95 -13.24 -14.74 -6.65
CA ALA A 95 -13.04 -14.59 -8.10
C ALA A 95 -11.83 -13.68 -8.44
N LEU A 96 -11.61 -12.62 -7.66
CA LEU A 96 -10.44 -11.74 -7.82
C LEU A 96 -9.14 -12.46 -7.44
N LEU A 97 -9.15 -13.25 -6.37
CA LEU A 97 -8.00 -14.06 -5.96
C LEU A 97 -7.69 -15.15 -6.99
N ASP A 98 -8.70 -15.83 -7.51
CA ASP A 98 -8.57 -16.84 -8.57
C ASP A 98 -7.93 -16.26 -9.82
N PHE A 99 -8.32 -15.03 -10.18
CA PHE A 99 -7.70 -14.34 -11.31
C PHE A 99 -6.20 -14.10 -11.10
N LEU A 100 -5.78 -13.78 -9.87
CA LEU A 100 -4.36 -13.53 -9.55
C LEU A 100 -3.58 -14.82 -9.32
N THR A 101 -4.20 -15.88 -8.84
CA THR A 101 -3.53 -17.13 -8.47
C THR A 101 -3.06 -17.87 -9.72
N VAL A 102 -1.80 -18.28 -9.73
CA VAL A 102 -1.18 -19.09 -10.81
C VAL A 102 -0.89 -20.50 -10.34
N ASP A 103 -0.63 -20.66 -9.04
CA ASP A 103 -0.28 -21.91 -8.40
C ASP A 103 -1.15 -22.14 -7.17
N ASP A 104 -2.15 -22.99 -7.31
CA ASP A 104 -3.14 -23.27 -6.25
C ASP A 104 -2.56 -24.06 -5.06
N SER A 105 -1.37 -24.63 -5.20
CA SER A 105 -0.68 -25.36 -4.13
C SER A 105 0.01 -24.43 -3.12
N ARG A 106 0.16 -23.14 -3.46
CA ARG A 106 0.87 -22.14 -2.66
C ARG A 106 -0.05 -20.97 -2.28
N ARG A 107 0.28 -20.31 -1.21
CA ARG A 107 -0.44 -19.11 -0.76
C ARG A 107 -0.08 -17.94 -1.66
N LEU A 108 -1.10 -17.30 -2.22
CA LEU A 108 -0.93 -16.06 -2.96
C LEU A 108 -0.39 -14.96 -2.04
N VAL A 109 0.68 -14.32 -2.47
CA VAL A 109 1.20 -13.07 -1.89
C VAL A 109 0.98 -11.96 -2.89
N THR A 110 0.11 -11.01 -2.56
CA THR A 110 -0.11 -9.82 -3.36
C THR A 110 0.12 -8.55 -2.55
N LYS A 111 0.27 -7.42 -3.21
CA LYS A 111 0.58 -6.16 -2.55
C LYS A 111 -0.10 -4.98 -3.20
N ASN A 112 -0.40 -3.99 -2.35
CA ASN A 112 -0.87 -2.68 -2.74
C ASN A 112 -0.01 -1.60 -2.08
N PRO A 113 0.51 -0.61 -2.81
CA PRO A 113 1.30 0.48 -2.22
C PRO A 113 0.45 1.52 -1.48
N SER A 114 -0.80 1.23 -1.18
CA SER A 114 -1.78 2.11 -0.57
C SER A 114 -2.65 1.35 0.42
N VAL A 115 -3.09 2.03 1.49
CA VAL A 115 -4.10 1.51 2.43
C VAL A 115 -5.52 1.94 2.06
N THR A 116 -5.73 2.50 0.86
CA THR A 116 -7.06 2.85 0.38
C THR A 116 -7.94 1.62 0.30
N GLY A 117 -9.13 1.68 0.89
CA GLY A 117 -10.09 0.56 0.91
C GLY A 117 -9.75 -0.55 1.91
N ILE A 118 -8.71 -0.40 2.74
CA ILE A 118 -8.29 -1.43 3.71
C ILE A 118 -9.42 -1.81 4.68
N GLU A 119 -10.32 -0.89 4.99
CA GLU A 119 -11.47 -1.11 5.86
C GLU A 119 -12.42 -2.19 5.31
N GLN A 120 -12.40 -2.40 4.01
CA GLN A 120 -13.25 -3.38 3.32
C GLN A 120 -12.57 -4.74 3.11
N VAL A 121 -11.30 -4.89 3.52
CA VAL A 121 -10.48 -6.07 3.20
C VAL A 121 -11.16 -7.39 3.61
N PHE A 122 -11.71 -7.48 4.82
CA PHE A 122 -12.35 -8.71 5.30
C PHE A 122 -13.78 -8.91 4.80
N LYS A 123 -14.35 -7.91 4.16
CA LYS A 123 -15.63 -8.04 3.46
C LYS A 123 -15.45 -8.87 2.18
N PHE A 124 -14.36 -8.62 1.44
CA PHE A 124 -14.03 -9.36 0.23
C PHE A 124 -13.16 -10.59 0.49
N PHE A 125 -12.24 -10.49 1.45
CA PHE A 125 -11.23 -11.52 1.74
C PHE A 125 -11.28 -11.93 3.23
N PRO A 126 -12.36 -12.60 3.69
CA PRO A 126 -12.60 -12.83 5.12
C PRO A 126 -11.53 -13.69 5.81
N LYS A 127 -10.77 -14.48 5.04
CA LYS A 127 -9.72 -15.38 5.56
C LYS A 127 -8.30 -14.85 5.32
N ALA A 128 -8.13 -13.65 4.75
CA ALA A 128 -6.81 -13.11 4.43
C ALA A 128 -5.97 -12.83 5.67
N HIS A 129 -4.65 -12.94 5.52
CA HIS A 129 -3.71 -12.29 6.42
C HIS A 129 -3.31 -10.95 5.83
N VAL A 130 -3.43 -9.90 6.63
CA VAL A 130 -3.14 -8.53 6.25
C VAL A 130 -1.86 -8.06 6.92
N ILE A 131 -0.90 -7.63 6.13
CA ILE A 131 0.34 -7.03 6.61
C ILE A 131 0.35 -5.57 6.20
N ILE A 132 0.42 -4.67 7.19
CA ILE A 132 0.54 -3.24 6.97
C ILE A 132 2.01 -2.87 7.17
N LEU A 133 2.69 -2.57 6.07
CA LEU A 133 4.07 -2.13 6.12
C LEU A 133 4.12 -0.62 6.38
N VAL A 134 4.80 -0.24 7.45
CA VAL A 134 5.04 1.16 7.81
C VAL A 134 6.51 1.51 7.65
N ARG A 135 6.78 2.79 7.43
CA ARG A 135 8.13 3.33 7.28
C ARG A 135 8.16 4.76 7.76
N ASP A 136 9.31 5.24 8.24
CA ASP A 136 9.52 6.64 8.60
C ASP A 136 9.02 7.57 7.50
N GLY A 137 8.08 8.44 7.87
CA GLY A 137 7.42 9.34 6.91
C GLY A 137 8.39 10.28 6.22
N ARG A 138 9.48 10.68 6.88
CA ARG A 138 10.52 11.53 6.30
C ARG A 138 11.24 10.80 5.17
N ALA A 139 11.57 9.54 5.37
CA ALA A 139 12.21 8.70 4.36
C ALA A 139 11.29 8.45 3.16
N VAL A 140 9.99 8.26 3.41
CA VAL A 140 8.97 8.10 2.36
C VAL A 140 8.79 9.40 1.57
N VAL A 141 8.62 10.54 2.26
CA VAL A 141 8.47 11.86 1.62
C VAL A 141 9.67 12.17 0.72
N GLU A 142 10.89 12.03 1.25
CA GLU A 142 12.11 12.24 0.47
C GLU A 142 12.17 11.32 -0.75
N SER A 143 11.81 10.04 -0.58
CA SER A 143 11.77 9.09 -1.67
C SER A 143 10.74 9.46 -2.74
N CYS A 144 9.56 9.94 -2.35
CA CYS A 144 8.52 10.38 -3.29
C CYS A 144 8.92 11.65 -4.05
N VAL A 145 9.54 12.61 -3.38
CA VAL A 145 10.06 13.83 -4.00
C VAL A 145 11.10 13.47 -5.05
N ARG A 146 12.09 12.63 -4.71
CA ARG A 146 13.17 12.25 -5.64
C ARG A 146 12.68 11.35 -6.78
N THR A 147 11.77 10.43 -6.50
CA THR A 147 11.35 9.42 -7.49
C THR A 147 10.26 9.93 -8.42
N PHE A 148 9.28 10.66 -7.88
CA PHE A 148 8.09 11.06 -8.63
C PHE A 148 8.01 12.57 -8.87
N GLY A 149 8.96 13.35 -8.33
CA GLY A 149 8.90 14.79 -8.40
C GLY A 149 7.71 15.38 -7.61
N TRP A 150 7.22 14.67 -6.60
CA TRP A 150 6.10 15.16 -5.81
C TRP A 150 6.51 16.39 -5.00
N ASP A 151 5.55 17.28 -4.78
CA ASP A 151 5.66 18.32 -3.78
C ASP A 151 5.77 17.68 -2.37
N ALA A 152 6.69 18.17 -1.55
CA ALA A 152 6.98 17.59 -0.23
C ALA A 152 5.77 17.66 0.72
N ASP A 153 5.02 18.76 0.70
CA ASP A 153 3.81 18.90 1.49
C ASP A 153 2.73 17.91 1.06
N LEU A 154 2.59 17.69 -0.27
CA LEU A 154 1.68 16.67 -0.80
C LEU A 154 2.07 15.28 -0.32
N ALA A 155 3.34 14.93 -0.40
CA ALA A 155 3.82 13.63 0.04
C ALA A 155 3.59 13.43 1.55
N ALA A 156 3.87 14.46 2.37
CA ALA A 156 3.63 14.46 3.81
C ALA A 156 2.15 14.31 4.16
N HIS A 157 1.26 15.04 3.48
CA HIS A 157 -0.19 14.91 3.68
C HIS A 157 -0.71 13.52 3.31
N LYS A 158 -0.27 12.97 2.16
CA LYS A 158 -0.67 11.62 1.73
C LYS A 158 -0.21 10.56 2.74
N TRP A 159 1.05 10.65 3.17
CA TRP A 159 1.60 9.75 4.17
C TRP A 159 0.85 9.84 5.50
N ALA A 160 0.62 11.05 6.01
CA ALA A 160 -0.11 11.27 7.26
C ALA A 160 -1.56 10.76 7.21
N ALA A 161 -2.27 10.98 6.09
CA ALA A 161 -3.63 10.47 5.91
C ALA A 161 -3.63 8.93 5.89
N ALA A 162 -2.71 8.30 5.17
CA ALA A 162 -2.57 6.85 5.11
C ALA A 162 -2.21 6.25 6.47
N ALA A 163 -1.27 6.87 7.19
CA ALA A 163 -0.91 6.46 8.55
C ALA A 163 -2.09 6.55 9.51
N ALA A 164 -2.89 7.63 9.43
CA ALA A 164 -4.11 7.75 10.24
C ALA A 164 -5.15 6.68 9.90
N THR A 165 -5.30 6.31 8.63
CA THR A 165 -6.18 5.22 8.20
C THR A 165 -5.69 3.87 8.74
N ALA A 166 -4.41 3.55 8.59
CA ALA A 166 -3.83 2.31 9.10
C ALA A 166 -3.98 2.19 10.63
N LEU A 167 -3.68 3.26 11.37
CA LEU A 167 -3.84 3.28 12.83
C LEU A 167 -5.30 3.04 13.22
N ARG A 168 -6.26 3.75 12.63
CA ARG A 168 -7.70 3.53 12.93
C ARG A 168 -8.14 2.10 12.59
N PHE A 169 -7.65 1.55 11.48
CA PHE A 169 -7.98 0.19 11.09
C PHE A 169 -7.49 -0.84 12.12
N VAL A 170 -6.26 -0.67 12.63
CA VAL A 170 -5.70 -1.55 13.66
C VAL A 170 -6.38 -1.34 15.01
N ASP A 171 -6.57 -0.08 15.44
CA ASP A 171 -7.20 0.26 16.72
C ASP A 171 -8.67 -0.20 16.80
N GLY A 172 -9.37 -0.26 15.68
CA GLY A 172 -10.75 -0.73 15.58
C GLY A 172 -10.92 -2.25 15.66
N ARG A 173 -9.83 -3.01 15.75
CA ARG A 173 -9.85 -4.48 15.80
C ARG A 173 -9.67 -4.99 17.24
N VAL A 174 -10.14 -6.21 17.47
CA VAL A 174 -9.93 -6.89 18.75
C VAL A 174 -8.42 -7.14 18.94
N ALA A 175 -7.93 -6.93 20.15
CA ALA A 175 -6.49 -7.00 20.48
C ALA A 175 -5.77 -8.30 20.05
N ASP A 176 -6.53 -9.40 19.90
CA ASP A 176 -6.01 -10.72 19.50
C ASP A 176 -6.35 -11.10 18.04
N ASP A 177 -6.60 -10.12 17.18
CA ASP A 177 -6.85 -10.41 15.76
C ASP A 177 -5.58 -10.93 15.07
N SER A 178 -5.47 -12.26 15.05
CA SER A 178 -4.35 -12.96 14.41
C SER A 178 -4.31 -12.84 12.88
N SER A 179 -5.19 -12.04 12.28
CA SER A 179 -5.25 -11.83 10.83
C SER A 179 -4.56 -10.55 10.35
N VAL A 180 -4.21 -9.63 11.26
CA VAL A 180 -3.59 -8.33 10.92
C VAL A 180 -2.29 -8.14 11.68
N ARG A 181 -1.24 -7.71 10.96
CA ARG A 181 0.05 -7.35 11.56
C ARG A 181 0.62 -6.09 10.93
N MET A 182 1.07 -5.17 11.79
CA MET A 182 1.88 -4.03 11.36
C MET A 182 3.36 -4.39 11.43
N VAL A 183 4.13 -4.04 10.39
CA VAL A 183 5.56 -4.34 10.26
C VAL A 183 6.32 -3.08 9.91
N CYS A 184 7.43 -2.82 10.61
CA CYS A 184 8.32 -1.70 10.32
C CYS A 184 9.33 -2.07 9.23
N TYR A 185 9.42 -1.23 8.20
CA TYR A 185 10.39 -1.42 7.11
C TYR A 185 11.84 -1.40 7.61
N GLU A 186 12.13 -0.52 8.55
CA GLU A 186 13.45 -0.36 9.15
C GLU A 186 13.92 -1.64 9.81
N ASP A 187 13.03 -2.30 10.57
CA ASP A 187 13.35 -3.56 11.25
C ASP A 187 13.63 -4.69 10.25
N LEU A 188 12.84 -4.74 9.14
CA LEU A 188 13.09 -5.70 8.06
C LEU A 188 14.45 -5.51 7.38
N VAL A 189 14.91 -4.25 7.27
CA VAL A 189 16.21 -3.93 6.64
C VAL A 189 17.37 -4.22 7.57
N VAL A 190 17.21 -3.97 8.88
CA VAL A 190 18.26 -4.15 9.89
C VAL A 190 18.46 -5.64 10.25
N ASP A 191 17.37 -6.36 10.44
CA ASP A 191 17.40 -7.77 10.85
C ASP A 191 16.30 -8.57 10.13
N PRO A 192 16.49 -8.84 8.83
CA PRO A 192 15.48 -9.54 8.03
C PRO A 192 15.22 -10.96 8.54
N GLY A 193 16.23 -11.65 9.08
CA GLY A 193 16.10 -13.01 9.58
C GLY A 193 15.15 -13.10 10.76
N ARG A 194 15.35 -12.27 11.78
CA ARG A 194 14.46 -12.20 12.95
C ARG A 194 13.06 -11.77 12.58
N GLN A 195 12.92 -10.73 11.75
CA GLN A 195 11.62 -10.21 11.37
C GLN A 195 10.82 -11.23 10.55
N MET A 196 11.48 -11.92 9.63
CA MET A 196 10.83 -12.97 8.85
C MET A 196 10.43 -14.16 9.71
N THR A 197 11.25 -14.60 10.66
CA THR A 197 10.88 -15.66 11.61
C THR A 197 9.58 -15.32 12.36
N GLN A 198 9.47 -14.09 12.87
CA GLN A 198 8.25 -13.63 13.56
C GLN A 198 7.05 -13.52 12.62
N LEU A 199 7.28 -13.09 11.38
CA LEU A 199 6.21 -12.92 10.41
C LEU A 199 5.69 -14.26 9.88
N LEU A 200 6.58 -15.20 9.63
CA LEU A 200 6.21 -16.57 9.21
C LEU A 200 5.40 -17.27 10.30
N SER A 201 5.80 -17.13 11.58
CA SER A 201 5.03 -17.64 12.72
C SER A 201 3.62 -17.04 12.77
N PHE A 202 3.48 -15.71 12.58
CA PHE A 202 2.18 -15.04 12.47
C PHE A 202 1.33 -15.58 11.32
N LEU A 203 1.96 -15.88 10.18
CA LEU A 203 1.28 -16.41 9.00
C LEU A 203 0.95 -17.91 9.11
N GLY A 204 1.44 -18.61 10.15
CA GLY A 204 1.31 -20.05 10.31
C GLY A 204 2.14 -20.82 9.26
N LEU A 205 3.27 -20.26 8.83
CA LEU A 205 4.22 -20.88 7.90
C LEU A 205 5.39 -21.47 8.67
N ASP A 206 5.90 -22.63 8.21
CA ASP A 206 7.03 -23.30 8.86
C ASP A 206 8.33 -22.52 8.62
N THR A 207 8.95 -22.05 9.68
CA THR A 207 10.22 -21.33 9.60
C THR A 207 11.40 -22.21 9.19
N ALA A 208 11.29 -23.55 9.33
CA ALA A 208 12.31 -24.48 8.92
C ALA A 208 12.45 -24.56 7.38
N ASP A 209 11.39 -24.28 6.65
CA ASP A 209 11.38 -24.28 5.18
C ASP A 209 11.92 -22.97 4.58
N TYR A 210 12.25 -21.98 5.41
CA TYR A 210 12.63 -20.64 4.94
C TYR A 210 14.13 -20.46 4.84
N ASP A 211 14.63 -19.99 3.69
CA ASP A 211 16.04 -19.68 3.49
C ASP A 211 16.42 -18.32 4.09
N LEU A 212 16.78 -18.33 5.37
CA LEU A 212 17.24 -17.13 6.09
C LEU A 212 18.47 -16.50 5.43
N SER A 213 19.39 -17.33 4.91
CA SER A 213 20.60 -16.81 4.23
C SER A 213 20.26 -16.08 2.94
N ALA A 214 19.25 -16.53 2.20
CA ALA A 214 18.75 -15.80 1.02
C ALA A 214 18.09 -14.48 1.43
N ALA A 215 17.34 -14.47 2.53
CA ALA A 215 16.70 -13.24 3.04
C ALA A 215 17.73 -12.17 3.43
N GLU A 216 18.81 -12.56 4.10
CA GLU A 216 19.90 -11.63 4.49
C GLU A 216 20.65 -11.04 3.29
N ARG A 217 20.76 -11.78 2.21
CA ARG A 217 21.42 -11.35 0.96
C ARG A 217 20.49 -10.62 0.00
N LEU A 218 19.19 -10.61 0.27
CA LEU A 218 18.22 -10.02 -0.66
C LEU A 218 18.45 -8.52 -0.80
N PRO A 219 18.67 -8.00 -2.01
CA PRO A 219 18.86 -6.58 -2.23
C PRO A 219 17.55 -5.81 -2.05
N VAL A 220 17.64 -4.60 -1.50
CA VAL A 220 16.48 -3.71 -1.41
C VAL A 220 16.12 -3.20 -2.80
N ARG A 221 14.92 -3.50 -3.30
CA ARG A 221 14.44 -2.99 -4.59
C ARG A 221 13.95 -1.55 -4.50
N GLY A 222 14.10 -0.83 -5.60
CA GLY A 222 13.36 0.40 -5.86
C GLY A 222 14.01 1.68 -5.39
N SER A 223 15.32 1.79 -5.46
CA SER A 223 15.94 3.09 -5.42
C SER A 223 15.97 3.67 -6.83
N SER A 224 14.93 4.44 -7.18
CA SER A 224 14.95 5.20 -8.40
C SER A 224 15.91 6.37 -8.22
N VAL A 225 17.07 6.30 -8.83
CA VAL A 225 17.89 7.46 -9.09
C VAL A 225 17.38 8.06 -10.39
N PHE A 226 16.99 9.33 -10.39
CA PHE A 226 16.74 10.09 -11.61
C PHE A 226 18.06 10.19 -12.38
N LEU A 227 18.32 9.26 -13.27
CA LEU A 227 19.44 9.33 -14.19
C LEU A 227 19.00 10.09 -15.45
N GLY A 228 19.43 11.34 -15.56
CA GLY A 228 19.47 12.05 -16.84
C GLY A 228 18.15 12.50 -17.43
N GLY A 229 17.24 13.13 -16.68
CA GLY A 229 16.13 13.92 -17.25
C GLY A 229 14.99 13.14 -17.91
N LYS A 230 15.00 11.81 -17.91
CA LYS A 230 13.89 10.94 -18.29
C LYS A 230 13.55 10.06 -17.09
N SER A 231 12.40 10.32 -16.46
CA SER A 231 11.89 9.57 -15.32
C SER A 231 11.45 8.17 -15.74
N GLN A 232 12.38 7.23 -15.83
CA GLN A 232 12.04 5.83 -15.80
C GLN A 232 12.26 5.32 -14.38
N VAL A 233 11.16 5.00 -13.70
CA VAL A 233 11.20 4.25 -12.45
C VAL A 233 11.64 2.84 -12.81
N HIS A 234 12.88 2.48 -12.47
CA HIS A 234 13.32 1.10 -12.64
C HIS A 234 13.13 0.35 -11.31
N TRP A 235 12.67 -0.88 -11.42
CA TRP A 235 12.39 -1.77 -10.30
C TRP A 235 13.53 -2.78 -10.08
N GLU A 236 14.70 -2.50 -10.64
CA GLU A 236 15.85 -3.39 -10.51
C GLU A 236 16.41 -3.36 -9.07
N PRO A 237 16.98 -4.49 -8.61
CA PRO A 237 17.66 -4.56 -7.33
C PRO A 237 18.82 -3.55 -7.29
N VAL A 238 18.97 -2.87 -6.16
CA VAL A 238 20.08 -1.94 -5.94
C VAL A 238 20.95 -2.50 -4.83
N GLU A 239 22.21 -2.70 -5.12
CA GLU A 239 23.19 -3.06 -4.10
C GLU A 239 23.31 -1.95 -3.06
N ARG A 240 23.47 -2.34 -1.78
CA ARG A 240 23.74 -1.39 -0.71
C ARG A 240 25.13 -0.80 -0.92
N THR A 241 25.18 0.45 -1.34
CA THR A 241 26.44 1.21 -1.42
C THR A 241 26.57 2.14 -0.21
N ARG A 242 27.78 2.65 0.05
CA ARG A 242 28.00 3.64 1.12
C ARG A 242 27.16 4.91 0.96
N ASP A 243 26.77 5.22 -0.27
CA ASP A 243 25.97 6.40 -0.63
C ASP A 243 24.45 6.13 -0.64
N PHE A 244 24.05 4.87 -0.41
CA PHE A 244 22.66 4.47 -0.41
C PHE A 244 22.25 3.91 0.96
N ASP A 245 21.79 4.80 1.85
CA ASP A 245 21.11 4.42 3.08
C ASP A 245 19.59 4.57 2.92
N PRO A 246 18.83 3.45 2.86
CA PRO A 246 17.38 3.51 2.77
C PRO A 246 16.73 4.03 4.05
N LEU A 247 17.41 4.01 5.20
CA LEU A 247 16.85 4.35 6.50
C LEU A 247 16.92 5.84 6.82
N GLN A 248 17.98 6.51 6.39
CA GLN A 248 18.27 7.90 6.77
C GLN A 248 18.27 8.87 5.59
N ARG A 249 17.37 8.71 4.64
CA ARG A 249 17.31 9.53 3.41
C ARG A 249 17.08 11.01 3.64
N TRP A 250 16.59 11.39 4.80
CA TRP A 250 16.18 12.75 5.17
C TRP A 250 17.24 13.51 5.97
N THR A 251 18.41 12.94 6.23
CA THR A 251 19.47 13.55 7.07
C THR A 251 19.99 14.90 6.54
N HIS A 252 19.81 15.15 5.25
CA HIS A 252 20.18 16.44 4.62
C HIS A 252 19.10 17.52 4.74
N TRP A 253 17.93 17.20 5.35
CA TRP A 253 16.86 18.17 5.51
C TRP A 253 17.26 19.32 6.42
N SER A 254 16.86 20.54 6.05
CA SER A 254 16.98 21.70 6.91
C SER A 254 16.02 21.62 8.10
N ALA A 255 16.32 22.36 9.16
CA ALA A 255 15.45 22.50 10.32
C ALA A 255 14.03 22.96 9.93
N GLU A 256 13.89 23.78 8.87
CA GLU A 256 12.58 24.22 8.38
C GLU A 256 11.78 23.07 7.74
N GLN A 257 12.43 22.23 6.95
CA GLN A 257 11.79 21.02 6.37
C GLN A 257 11.34 20.06 7.46
N HIS A 258 12.15 19.82 8.48
CA HIS A 258 11.78 19.00 9.64
C HIS A 258 10.57 19.57 10.39
N ARG A 259 10.56 20.88 10.68
CA ARG A 259 9.41 21.53 11.35
C ARG A 259 8.16 21.49 10.46
N ARG A 260 8.33 21.64 9.15
CA ARG A 260 7.21 21.54 8.21
C ARG A 260 6.60 20.13 8.20
N PHE A 261 7.43 19.10 8.12
CA PHE A 261 6.99 17.71 8.23
C PHE A 261 6.33 17.44 9.57
N ALA A 262 6.94 17.86 10.67
CA ALA A 262 6.38 17.70 12.02
C ALA A 262 4.99 18.38 12.16
N TRP A 263 4.80 19.53 11.51
CA TRP A 263 3.49 20.21 11.46
C TRP A 263 2.45 19.38 10.69
N LEU A 264 2.80 18.80 9.56
CA LEU A 264 1.88 18.09 8.65
C LEU A 264 1.61 16.64 9.07
N ALA A 265 2.61 15.95 9.60
CA ALA A 265 2.61 14.50 9.80
C ALA A 265 3.12 14.05 11.18
N GLY A 266 3.57 14.97 12.03
CA GLY A 266 4.25 14.64 13.27
C GLY A 266 3.43 13.79 14.24
N ARG A 267 2.10 14.03 14.32
CA ARG A 267 1.20 13.24 15.16
C ARG A 267 1.22 11.75 14.75
N GLN A 268 1.11 11.48 13.46
CA GLN A 268 1.10 10.12 12.92
C GLN A 268 2.48 9.48 13.00
N GLN A 269 3.53 10.27 12.80
CA GLN A 269 4.92 9.84 12.94
C GLN A 269 5.17 9.27 14.34
N VAL A 270 4.79 10.02 15.37
CA VAL A 270 4.93 9.61 16.78
C VAL A 270 4.02 8.43 17.11
N ALA A 271 2.78 8.43 16.62
CA ALA A 271 1.84 7.32 16.86
C ALA A 271 2.32 5.99 16.26
N LEU A 272 3.12 6.02 15.19
CA LEU A 272 3.76 4.85 14.61
C LEU A 272 5.10 4.49 15.28
N GLY A 273 5.50 5.20 16.35
CA GLY A 273 6.72 4.91 17.10
C GLY A 273 7.98 5.61 16.56
N TYR A 274 7.87 6.46 15.55
CA TYR A 274 9.03 7.21 15.02
C TYR A 274 9.26 8.52 15.76
N GLY A 275 10.51 8.83 16.06
CA GLY A 275 10.90 10.09 16.68
C GLY A 275 10.78 11.29 15.72
N LEU A 276 10.68 12.48 16.32
CA LEU A 276 10.80 13.76 15.63
C LEU A 276 12.13 14.42 16.02
N GLU A 277 12.95 14.79 15.04
CA GLU A 277 14.22 15.49 15.31
C GLU A 277 13.96 16.92 15.80
N TYR A 278 12.95 17.57 15.24
CA TYR A 278 12.43 18.86 15.68
C TYR A 278 10.97 18.65 16.09
N GLY A 279 10.63 19.08 17.32
CA GLY A 279 9.25 18.96 17.81
C GLY A 279 8.24 19.70 16.92
N VAL A 280 6.97 19.41 17.14
CA VAL A 280 5.88 20.16 16.51
C VAL A 280 6.01 21.63 16.90
N PRO A 281 5.87 22.61 15.96
CA PRO A 281 5.95 24.03 16.25
C PRO A 281 5.12 24.41 17.46
N ALA A 282 5.74 24.85 18.54
CA ALA A 282 5.10 25.11 19.83
C ALA A 282 4.78 26.59 20.03
N THR A 283 5.61 27.49 19.48
CA THR A 283 5.43 28.94 19.66
C THR A 283 4.35 29.50 18.72
N THR A 284 3.65 30.54 19.17
CA THR A 284 2.60 31.20 18.38
C THR A 284 3.11 31.70 17.01
N PRO A 285 4.29 32.36 16.90
CA PRO A 285 4.81 32.78 15.61
C PRO A 285 5.09 31.61 14.64
N GLU A 286 5.66 30.52 15.15
CA GLU A 286 5.91 29.33 14.33
C GLU A 286 4.60 28.70 13.84
N ARG A 287 3.60 28.57 14.70
CA ARG A 287 2.27 28.07 14.32
C ARG A 287 1.62 28.92 13.26
N ILE A 288 1.64 30.26 13.42
CA ILE A 288 1.12 31.20 12.41
C ILE A 288 1.84 30.99 11.08
N ARG A 289 3.18 30.89 11.08
CA ARG A 289 3.95 30.62 9.85
C ARG A 289 3.50 29.34 9.17
N GLN A 290 3.31 28.25 9.92
CA GLN A 290 2.87 26.97 9.38
C GLN A 290 1.42 27.02 8.85
N HIS A 291 0.53 27.74 9.52
CA HIS A 291 -0.83 27.98 9.04
C HIS A 291 -0.84 28.76 7.72
N LEU A 292 -0.06 29.83 7.62
CA LEU A 292 0.06 30.63 6.40
C LEU A 292 0.64 29.80 5.24
N ALA A 293 1.68 28.99 5.51
CA ALA A 293 2.24 28.09 4.53
C ALA A 293 1.23 27.05 4.04
N SER A 294 0.42 26.48 4.96
CA SER A 294 -0.65 25.54 4.60
C SER A 294 -1.75 26.23 3.77
N ALA A 295 -2.19 27.42 4.15
CA ALA A 295 -3.17 28.19 3.38
C ALA A 295 -2.69 28.50 1.97
N ALA A 296 -1.43 28.95 1.82
CA ALA A 296 -0.81 29.21 0.53
C ALA A 296 -0.68 27.93 -0.32
N TRP A 297 -0.37 26.79 0.30
CA TRP A 297 -0.30 25.50 -0.38
C TRP A 297 -1.68 25.05 -0.88
N HIS A 298 -2.72 25.12 -0.04
CA HIS A 298 -4.09 24.78 -0.43
C HIS A 298 -4.62 25.67 -1.54
N SER A 299 -4.35 26.99 -1.50
CA SER A 299 -4.75 27.94 -2.55
C SER A 299 -4.13 27.58 -3.90
N ARG A 300 -2.81 27.35 -3.94
CA ARG A 300 -2.10 26.94 -5.16
C ARG A 300 -2.63 25.63 -5.72
N ARG A 301 -2.97 24.67 -4.86
CA ARG A 301 -3.52 23.37 -5.27
C ARG A 301 -4.98 23.48 -5.74
N GLY A 302 -5.78 24.30 -5.09
CA GLY A 302 -7.16 24.59 -5.51
C GLY A 302 -7.21 25.17 -6.93
N VAL A 303 -6.31 26.08 -7.27
CA VAL A 303 -6.16 26.61 -8.63
C VAL A 303 -5.82 25.51 -9.62
N LYS A 304 -4.80 24.66 -9.34
CA LYS A 304 -4.44 23.54 -10.21
C LYS A 304 -5.57 22.53 -10.38
N LEU A 305 -6.27 22.18 -9.29
CA LEU A 305 -7.43 21.27 -9.37
C LEU A 305 -8.60 21.89 -10.16
N GLY A 306 -8.80 23.19 -10.04
CA GLY A 306 -9.76 23.93 -10.87
C GLY A 306 -9.39 23.86 -12.36
N GLU A 307 -8.12 24.06 -12.70
CA GLU A 307 -7.63 23.91 -14.08
C GLU A 307 -7.79 22.47 -14.61
N TYR A 308 -7.49 21.46 -13.81
CA TYR A 308 -7.68 20.05 -14.18
C TYR A 308 -9.16 19.69 -14.38
N ARG A 309 -10.05 20.18 -13.50
CA ARG A 309 -11.50 19.99 -13.63
C ARG A 309 -12.06 20.71 -14.86
N LEU A 310 -11.63 21.92 -15.13
CA LEU A 310 -11.99 22.66 -16.35
C LEU A 310 -11.50 21.94 -17.62
N ARG A 311 -10.25 21.44 -17.61
CA ARG A 311 -9.73 20.64 -18.75
C ARG A 311 -10.47 19.31 -18.90
N GLY A 312 -10.83 18.64 -17.80
CA GLY A 312 -11.64 17.43 -17.81
C GLY A 312 -13.07 17.66 -18.30
N TRP A 313 -13.67 18.81 -17.94
CA TRP A 313 -15.02 19.20 -18.39
C TRP A 313 -15.04 19.63 -19.85
N LEU A 314 -13.99 20.29 -20.32
CA LEU A 314 -13.83 20.67 -21.74
C LEU A 314 -13.43 19.46 -22.62
N GLY A 315 -13.04 18.34 -22.04
CA GLY A 315 -12.55 17.14 -22.73
C GLY A 315 -11.27 17.39 -23.56
N PRO A 316 -10.56 16.38 -24.01
CA PRO A 316 -9.60 16.57 -25.08
C PRO A 316 -10.39 17.01 -26.33
N PRO A 317 -9.96 18.08 -27.02
CA PRO A 317 -10.65 18.55 -28.20
C PRO A 317 -10.82 17.39 -29.17
N THR A 318 -12.08 17.05 -29.46
CA THR A 318 -12.42 15.98 -30.42
C THR A 318 -11.78 16.28 -31.76
N LYS A 319 -11.45 15.26 -32.58
CA LYS A 319 -10.84 15.47 -33.91
C LYS A 319 -11.53 16.53 -34.75
N PRO A 320 -12.88 16.67 -34.76
CA PRO A 320 -13.55 17.76 -35.46
C PRO A 320 -13.24 19.15 -34.93
N LEU A 321 -13.08 19.31 -33.61
CA LEU A 321 -12.75 20.61 -33.00
C LEU A 321 -11.29 21.00 -33.27
N ARG A 322 -10.36 20.01 -33.24
CA ARG A 322 -8.96 20.24 -33.62
C ARG A 322 -8.81 20.70 -35.07
N ARG A 323 -9.62 20.18 -35.97
CA ARG A 323 -9.66 20.62 -37.40
C ARG A 323 -10.21 22.03 -37.55
N ARG A 324 -11.28 22.40 -36.79
CA ARG A 324 -11.85 23.76 -36.78
C ARG A 324 -10.92 24.81 -36.16
N LEU A 325 -10.09 24.41 -35.20
CA LEU A 325 -9.12 25.28 -34.52
C LEU A 325 -7.75 25.32 -35.22
N GLY A 326 -7.59 24.70 -36.39
CA GLY A 326 -6.32 24.71 -37.15
C GLY A 326 -5.16 23.95 -36.47
N LEU A 327 -5.43 23.13 -35.47
CA LEU A 327 -4.45 22.41 -34.70
C LEU A 327 -3.92 21.11 -35.35
N ILE A 328 -4.48 20.72 -36.48
CA ILE A 328 -4.01 19.60 -37.31
C ILE A 328 -4.00 20.08 -38.75
N ARG A 329 -2.82 20.20 -39.36
CA ARG A 329 -2.70 20.34 -40.83
C ARG A 329 -3.08 18.99 -41.41
N GLY A 330 -4.10 19.01 -42.32
CA GLY A 330 -4.50 17.83 -43.05
C GLY A 330 -3.34 17.34 -43.92
N SER A 331 -3.03 16.08 -43.83
CA SER A 331 -2.32 15.30 -44.83
C SER A 331 -3.34 14.69 -45.76
#